data_0ea182f4e082924a2113a07f2710d99a
#
_entry.id   0ea182f4e082924a2113a07f2710d99a
#
_cell.length_a   1.000
_cell.length_b   1.000
_cell.length_c   1.000
_cell.angle_alpha   90.00
_cell.angle_beta   90.00
_cell.angle_gamma   90.00
#
_symmetry.space_group_name_H-M   'P 1'
#
loop_
_entity.id
_entity.type
_entity.pdbx_description
1 polymer ?
#
loop_
_entity_poly.entity_id
_entity_poly.type
_entity_poly.pdbx_seq_one_letter_code
_entity_poly.pdbx_strand_id
1 'polypeptide(L)'
;MTTRSHSGRTLALLLFLFAWWLFLMWATPASAHDQYHDWKIPGTTTSCCNDNDCRPTRARVTEDGLWEAWDGKEWLTVPQNRVLPFTAPDGRSHLCAIGGVVLCFTPGEIRG
;
A
#
# COMPACT_ATOMS: atom_id res chain seq x y z
N MET A 1 11.27 -28.41 -49.23
CA MET A 1 11.10 -28.97 -47.88
C MET A 1 11.61 -28.06 -46.76
N THR A 2 11.41 -26.78 -46.96
CA THR A 2 11.87 -25.76 -46.03
C THR A 2 10.80 -25.36 -44.98
N THR A 3 9.63 -25.98 -45.07
CA THR A 3 8.50 -25.62 -44.19
C THR A 3 8.63 -26.08 -42.76
N ARG A 4 9.44 -27.11 -42.50
CA ARG A 4 9.62 -27.61 -41.12
C ARG A 4 10.49 -26.72 -40.24
N SER A 5 11.44 -25.95 -40.82
CA SER A 5 12.31 -25.09 -40.03
C SER A 5 11.60 -23.82 -39.58
N HIS A 6 10.62 -23.35 -40.36
CA HIS A 6 9.86 -22.15 -39.99
C HIS A 6 8.85 -22.39 -38.85
N SER A 7 8.21 -23.56 -38.84
CA SER A 7 7.26 -23.88 -37.79
C SER A 7 7.94 -24.07 -36.44
N GLY A 8 9.15 -24.63 -36.41
CA GLY A 8 9.93 -24.80 -35.20
C GLY A 8 10.38 -23.48 -34.59
N ARG A 9 10.79 -22.53 -35.43
CA ARG A 9 11.18 -21.20 -34.96
C ARG A 9 9.99 -20.40 -34.43
N THR A 10 8.85 -20.48 -35.11
CA THR A 10 7.63 -19.82 -34.66
C THR A 10 7.15 -20.40 -33.34
N LEU A 11 7.17 -21.72 -33.20
CA LEU A 11 6.79 -22.37 -31.95
C LEU A 11 7.73 -21.99 -30.81
N ALA A 12 9.03 -21.93 -31.07
CA ALA A 12 10.01 -21.52 -30.06
C ALA A 12 9.79 -20.08 -29.60
N LEU A 13 9.49 -19.17 -30.54
CA LEU A 13 9.16 -17.78 -30.22
C LEU A 13 7.89 -17.67 -29.39
N LEU A 14 6.86 -18.40 -29.75
CA LEU A 14 5.60 -18.40 -29.01
C LEU A 14 5.80 -18.94 -27.60
N LEU A 15 6.55 -20.00 -27.44
CA LEU A 15 6.86 -20.55 -26.12
C LEU A 15 7.68 -19.56 -25.27
N PHE A 16 8.65 -18.89 -25.90
CA PHE A 16 9.47 -17.89 -25.22
C PHE A 16 8.61 -16.69 -24.78
N LEU A 17 7.75 -16.18 -25.64
CA LEU A 17 6.86 -15.09 -25.32
C LEU A 17 5.86 -15.47 -24.21
N PHE A 18 5.35 -16.70 -24.25
CA PHE A 18 4.44 -17.20 -23.23
C PHE A 18 5.16 -17.33 -21.88
N ALA A 19 6.38 -17.88 -21.88
CA ALA A 19 7.19 -17.99 -20.67
C ALA A 19 7.54 -16.63 -20.10
N TRP A 20 7.86 -15.64 -20.97
CA TRP A 20 8.13 -14.27 -20.57
C TRP A 20 6.88 -13.64 -19.94
N TRP A 21 5.72 -13.84 -20.58
CA TRP A 21 4.46 -13.33 -20.06
C TRP A 21 4.11 -13.92 -18.70
N LEU A 22 4.28 -15.22 -18.53
CA LEU A 22 4.11 -15.89 -17.24
C LEU A 22 5.07 -15.34 -16.20
N PHE A 23 6.31 -15.10 -16.56
CA PHE A 23 7.30 -14.52 -15.66
C PHE A 23 6.88 -13.14 -15.20
N LEU A 24 6.38 -12.29 -16.11
CA LEU A 24 5.88 -10.97 -15.78
C LEU A 24 4.67 -11.03 -14.86
N MET A 25 3.80 -12.01 -15.04
CA MET A 25 2.64 -12.20 -14.16
C MET A 25 3.05 -12.65 -12.76
N TRP A 26 4.13 -13.41 -12.65
CA TRP A 26 4.64 -13.86 -11.35
C TRP A 26 5.51 -12.82 -10.65
N ALA A 27 6.03 -11.88 -11.41
CA ALA A 27 6.86 -10.79 -10.89
C ALA A 27 6.03 -9.60 -10.41
N THR A 28 4.77 -9.81 -10.03
CA THR A 28 3.96 -8.74 -9.45
C THR A 28 4.59 -8.25 -8.16
N PRO A 29 4.68 -6.93 -7.97
CA PRO A 29 5.29 -6.40 -6.77
C PRO A 29 4.56 -6.88 -5.52
N ALA A 30 5.32 -7.07 -4.47
CA ALA A 30 4.80 -7.46 -3.18
C ALA A 30 3.62 -6.57 -2.79
N SER A 31 2.63 -7.17 -2.14
CA SER A 31 1.44 -6.47 -1.75
C SER A 31 1.76 -5.28 -0.84
N ALA A 32 0.84 -4.30 -0.80
CA ALA A 32 0.97 -3.09 0.01
C ALA A 32 1.14 -3.38 1.51
N HIS A 33 0.98 -4.63 1.96
CA HIS A 33 1.16 -5.02 3.35
C HIS A 33 2.61 -4.91 3.84
N ASP A 34 3.60 -5.00 2.94
CA ASP A 34 5.00 -5.03 3.35
C ASP A 34 5.45 -3.71 3.98
N GLN A 35 4.93 -2.58 3.51
CA GLN A 35 5.34 -1.29 4.07
C GLN A 35 4.79 -1.06 5.47
N TYR A 36 3.72 -1.75 5.86
CA TYR A 36 3.10 -1.58 7.18
C TYR A 36 3.57 -2.62 8.20
N HIS A 37 4.46 -3.51 7.79
CA HIS A 37 4.86 -4.66 8.61
C HIS A 37 5.44 -4.26 9.96
N ASP A 38 6.25 -3.20 9.97
CA ASP A 38 6.94 -2.74 11.16
C ASP A 38 6.17 -1.65 11.93
N TRP A 39 5.02 -1.27 11.45
CA TRP A 39 4.23 -0.22 12.10
C TRP A 39 3.48 -0.80 13.30
N LYS A 40 3.73 -0.20 14.46
CA LYS A 40 3.10 -0.60 15.71
C LYS A 40 2.23 0.52 16.25
N ILE A 41 1.14 0.14 16.93
CA ILE A 41 0.31 1.11 17.63
C ILE A 41 1.18 1.76 18.72
N PRO A 42 1.24 3.11 18.78
CA PRO A 42 2.13 3.80 19.71
C PRO A 42 1.99 3.28 21.13
N GLY A 43 3.14 3.01 21.77
CA GLY A 43 3.18 2.49 23.12
C GLY A 43 2.89 1.00 23.27
N THR A 44 2.72 0.28 22.15
CA THR A 44 2.43 -1.16 22.19
C THR A 44 3.32 -1.93 21.23
N THR A 45 3.26 -3.26 21.33
CA THR A 45 3.89 -4.17 20.37
C THR A 45 2.90 -4.67 19.32
N THR A 46 1.66 -4.19 19.36
CA THR A 46 0.60 -4.60 18.45
C THR A 46 0.77 -3.93 17.11
N SER A 47 0.67 -4.71 16.02
CA SER A 47 0.79 -4.19 14.67
C SER A 47 -0.37 -3.25 14.33
N CYS A 48 -0.07 -2.15 13.65
CA CYS A 48 -1.09 -1.25 13.10
C CYS A 48 -1.92 -1.94 12.03
N CYS A 49 -1.27 -2.75 11.22
CA CYS A 49 -1.91 -3.43 10.11
C CYS A 49 -2.32 -4.83 10.53
N ASN A 50 -3.62 -5.07 10.48
CA ASN A 50 -4.20 -6.39 10.69
C ASN A 50 -5.08 -6.66 9.48
N ASP A 51 -4.52 -7.35 8.46
CA ASP A 51 -5.24 -7.78 7.26
C ASP A 51 -5.86 -6.67 6.42
N ASN A 52 -5.41 -5.72 5.90
CA ASN A 52 -5.97 -4.71 4.98
C ASN A 52 -6.51 -3.44 5.62
N ASP A 53 -6.28 -3.24 6.91
CA ASP A 53 -6.82 -2.08 7.61
C ASP A 53 -6.01 -0.80 7.34
N CYS A 54 -4.82 -0.92 6.74
CA CYS A 54 -3.95 0.23 6.45
C CYS A 54 -4.01 0.58 4.97
N ARG A 55 -4.09 1.88 4.67
CA ARG A 55 -4.13 2.35 3.29
C ARG A 55 -3.67 3.80 3.19
N PRO A 56 -3.13 4.21 2.03
CA PRO A 56 -2.93 5.62 1.75
C PRO A 56 -4.27 6.33 1.71
N THR A 57 -4.35 7.54 2.25
CA THR A 57 -5.59 8.28 2.26
C THR A 57 -5.34 9.78 2.28
N ARG A 58 -6.42 10.53 2.05
CA ARG A 58 -6.39 11.99 2.21
C ARG A 58 -6.44 12.32 3.69
N ALA A 59 -5.72 13.35 4.06
CA ALA A 59 -5.70 13.84 5.43
C ALA A 59 -5.68 15.37 5.44
N ARG A 60 -6.14 15.95 6.53
CA ARG A 60 -6.15 17.40 6.72
C ARG A 60 -5.96 17.72 8.20
N VAL A 61 -5.51 18.92 8.46
CA VAL A 61 -5.41 19.45 9.84
C VAL A 61 -6.57 20.40 10.07
N THR A 62 -7.29 20.19 11.14
CA THR A 62 -8.40 21.09 11.52
C THR A 62 -7.87 22.37 12.15
N GLU A 63 -8.76 23.35 12.37
CA GLU A 63 -8.42 24.60 13.04
C GLU A 63 -7.89 24.37 14.46
N ASP A 64 -8.35 23.31 15.11
CA ASP A 64 -7.89 22.91 16.43
C ASP A 64 -6.52 22.22 16.45
N GLY A 65 -5.90 22.05 15.26
CA GLY A 65 -4.61 21.41 15.15
C GLY A 65 -4.64 19.90 15.18
N LEU A 66 -5.81 19.29 15.02
CA LEU A 66 -5.97 17.86 14.99
C LEU A 66 -5.95 17.34 13.55
N TRP A 67 -5.41 16.15 13.37
CA TRP A 67 -5.48 15.47 12.08
C TRP A 67 -6.86 14.84 11.89
N GLU A 68 -7.36 14.95 10.67
CA GLU A 68 -8.50 14.16 10.20
C GLU A 68 -8.06 13.38 8.97
N ALA A 69 -8.46 12.11 8.92
CA ALA A 69 -8.13 11.22 7.82
C ALA A 69 -9.41 10.63 7.23
N TRP A 70 -9.41 10.45 5.92
CA TRP A 70 -10.56 9.92 5.20
C TRP A 70 -10.52 8.40 5.19
N ASP A 71 -11.55 7.76 5.74
CA ASP A 71 -11.62 6.29 5.81
C ASP A 71 -12.28 5.63 4.60
N GLY A 72 -12.70 6.41 3.61
CA GLY A 72 -13.45 5.95 2.45
C GLY A 72 -14.94 6.30 2.54
N LYS A 73 -15.41 6.67 3.70
CA LYS A 73 -16.82 7.03 3.94
C LYS A 73 -16.96 8.36 4.68
N GLU A 74 -16.10 8.59 5.65
CA GLU A 74 -16.18 9.79 6.49
C GLU A 74 -14.80 10.25 6.93
N TRP A 75 -14.71 11.47 7.43
CA TRP A 75 -13.52 12.00 8.04
C TRP A 75 -13.45 11.53 9.49
N LEU A 76 -12.36 10.87 9.84
CA LEU A 76 -12.12 10.41 11.20
C LEU A 76 -11.13 11.35 11.87
N THR A 77 -11.44 11.79 13.08
CA THR A 77 -10.48 12.53 13.90
C THR A 77 -9.41 11.57 14.40
N VAL A 78 -8.15 11.92 14.18
CA VAL A 78 -7.02 11.11 14.60
C VAL A 78 -6.57 11.57 15.99
N PRO A 79 -6.68 10.70 17.02
CA PRO A 79 -6.13 11.04 18.32
C PRO A 79 -4.61 11.22 18.24
N GLN A 80 -4.08 12.18 18.98
CA GLN A 80 -2.64 12.46 18.91
C GLN A 80 -1.79 11.27 19.33
N ASN A 81 -2.28 10.44 20.23
CA ASN A 81 -1.58 9.23 20.65
C ASN A 81 -1.62 8.12 19.60
N ARG A 82 -2.26 8.34 18.46
CA ARG A 82 -2.28 7.39 17.35
C ARG A 82 -1.45 7.88 16.15
N VAL A 83 -0.89 9.08 16.23
CA VAL A 83 -0.01 9.60 15.19
C VAL A 83 1.38 8.99 15.37
N LEU A 84 1.86 8.30 14.33
CA LEU A 84 3.18 7.69 14.36
C LEU A 84 4.27 8.76 14.20
N PRO A 85 5.43 8.58 14.82
CA PRO A 85 6.51 9.60 14.84
C PRO A 85 7.37 9.57 13.59
N PHE A 86 6.86 9.10 12.46
CA PHE A 86 7.60 9.03 11.21
C PHE A 86 6.64 9.25 10.03
N THR A 87 7.20 9.58 8.87
CA THR A 87 6.44 9.66 7.62
C THR A 87 6.65 8.38 6.81
N ALA A 88 5.64 7.99 6.03
CA ALA A 88 5.76 6.83 5.17
C ALA A 88 6.76 7.12 4.03
N PRO A 89 7.44 6.08 3.51
CA PRO A 89 8.43 6.27 2.44
C PRO A 89 7.90 6.92 1.17
N ASP A 90 6.60 6.77 0.89
CA ASP A 90 5.97 7.36 -0.30
C ASP A 90 5.56 8.83 -0.10
N GLY A 91 5.77 9.41 1.08
CA GLY A 91 5.41 10.78 1.39
C GLY A 91 3.91 11.04 1.50
N ARG A 92 3.10 10.00 1.48
CA ARG A 92 1.64 10.10 1.57
C ARG A 92 1.17 9.87 3.00
N SER A 93 -0.03 10.39 3.31
CA SER A 93 -0.69 10.04 4.57
C SER A 93 -1.26 8.63 4.49
N HIS A 94 -1.13 7.88 5.57
CA HIS A 94 -1.65 6.51 5.66
C HIS A 94 -2.48 6.37 6.92
N LEU A 95 -3.59 5.69 6.79
CA LEU A 95 -4.54 5.45 7.88
C LEU A 95 -4.73 3.96 8.10
N CYS A 96 -4.59 3.53 9.34
CA CYS A 96 -4.94 2.19 9.77
C CYS A 96 -6.12 2.33 10.73
N ALA A 97 -7.31 1.87 10.30
CA ALA A 97 -8.53 2.01 11.07
C ALA A 97 -9.44 0.79 10.89
N ILE A 98 -10.17 0.45 11.93
CA ILE A 98 -11.17 -0.62 11.91
C ILE A 98 -12.46 -0.07 12.51
N GLY A 99 -13.57 -0.20 11.74
CA GLY A 99 -14.88 0.18 12.25
C GLY A 99 -14.98 1.61 12.74
N GLY A 100 -14.29 2.54 12.10
CA GLY A 100 -14.28 3.95 12.48
C GLY A 100 -13.31 4.29 13.60
N VAL A 101 -12.55 3.32 14.10
CA VAL A 101 -11.55 3.53 15.15
C VAL A 101 -10.16 3.61 14.54
N VAL A 102 -9.46 4.71 14.79
CA VAL A 102 -8.10 4.90 14.29
C VAL A 102 -7.11 4.12 15.15
N LEU A 103 -6.38 3.20 14.52
CA LEU A 103 -5.32 2.45 15.19
C LEU A 103 -3.98 3.18 15.07
N CYS A 104 -3.64 3.61 13.86
CA CYS A 104 -2.40 4.32 13.58
C CYS A 104 -2.63 5.28 12.40
N PHE A 105 -1.85 6.36 12.40
CA PHE A 105 -1.88 7.33 11.32
C PHE A 105 -0.48 7.89 11.09
N THR A 106 -0.06 7.98 9.84
CA THR A 106 1.16 8.69 9.48
C THR A 106 0.80 9.92 8.68
N PRO A 107 1.27 11.11 9.08
CA PRO A 107 1.07 12.31 8.27
C PRO A 107 1.92 12.25 7.01
N GLY A 108 1.35 12.68 5.90
CA GLY A 108 2.09 12.85 4.66
C GLY A 108 2.75 14.23 4.61
N GLU A 109 3.49 14.47 3.52
CA GLU A 109 4.02 15.78 3.26
C GLU A 109 2.88 16.76 3.01
N ILE A 110 2.84 17.83 3.79
CA ILE A 110 1.89 18.90 3.56
C ILE A 110 2.44 19.77 2.44
N ARG A 111 1.88 19.60 1.26
CA ARG A 111 2.14 20.52 0.17
C ARG A 111 1.12 21.64 0.27
N GLY A 112 1.56 22.70 0.89
CA GLY A 112 0.76 23.93 1.01
C GLY A 112 0.70 24.68 -0.29
#